data_cfcd3d452542780e10ced047d1891c1c
#
_entry.id   cfcd3d452542780e10ced047d1891c1c
#
_cell.length_a   1.000
_cell.length_b   1.000
_cell.length_c   1.000
_cell.angle_alpha   90.00
_cell.angle_beta   90.00
_cell.angle_gamma   90.00
#
_symmetry.space_group_name_H-M   'P 1'
#
loop_
_entity.id
_entity.type
_entity.pdbx_description
1 polymer ?
#
loop_
_entity_poly.entity_id
_entity_poly.type
_entity_poly.pdbx_seq_one_letter_code
_entity_poly.pdbx_strand_id
1 'polypeptide(L)'
;MNASDTSTVFERAARGLPVPHTPVWIMRQAGRYLPEYRKLRRTVDFVTATRTPEIAARITLQPMQRFEMDASILFSDIMTPLDPMGVSVDFKPGPVLPEPVRTPERARAVRELVPEADVPFVLEAIRAVRSELRPEAALIGFAGAPFTLFCYLVEGGGSKDFMTARSFLRREPEASQALLRTLGRSMARYLVAQAGAGADAVMLFDSWVGMLGPESYRRFVHPVLKEAFATVRAGTDCPVIYFPNRGGALLSSMRDLDMDVFAVDWTLPLHRADARLGGGRALQGNLDPAELFGPPEALLAAADAVLADAEGLAGHIFSLGHGIDRRTDPGQVARLVDHVHERTRAGPG
;
A
#
# COMPACT_ATOMS: atom_id res chain seq x y z
N MET A 1 -13.46 -30.34 -16.01
CA MET A 1 -13.84 -28.94 -15.66
C MET A 1 -13.34 -28.72 -14.26
N ASN A 2 -12.24 -27.96 -14.12
CA ASN A 2 -11.65 -27.66 -12.82
C ASN A 2 -12.62 -26.82 -11.99
N ALA A 3 -12.56 -26.98 -10.67
CA ALA A 3 -13.24 -26.11 -9.72
C ALA A 3 -13.14 -24.66 -10.20
N SER A 4 -14.27 -23.96 -10.23
CA SER A 4 -14.34 -22.60 -10.73
C SER A 4 -13.28 -21.75 -10.01
N ASP A 5 -12.32 -21.26 -10.79
CA ASP A 5 -11.36 -20.27 -10.33
C ASP A 5 -12.16 -19.04 -9.85
N THR A 6 -12.25 -18.86 -8.55
CA THR A 6 -13.02 -17.78 -7.91
C THR A 6 -12.18 -16.51 -7.74
N SER A 7 -10.94 -16.50 -8.31
CA SER A 7 -10.04 -15.35 -8.23
C SER A 7 -10.63 -14.13 -8.94
N THR A 8 -10.58 -12.98 -8.28
CA THR A 8 -10.97 -11.69 -8.85
C THR A 8 -10.06 -11.29 -10.03
N VAL A 9 -10.52 -10.35 -10.86
CA VAL A 9 -9.70 -9.78 -11.95
C VAL A 9 -8.38 -9.21 -11.39
N PHE A 10 -8.44 -8.58 -10.22
CA PHE A 10 -7.28 -8.05 -9.53
C PHE A 10 -6.26 -9.14 -9.16
N GLU A 11 -6.70 -10.23 -8.51
CA GLU A 11 -5.82 -11.34 -8.11
C GLU A 11 -5.20 -12.04 -9.34
N ARG A 12 -5.96 -12.20 -10.41
CA ARG A 12 -5.47 -12.77 -11.67
C ARG A 12 -4.37 -11.90 -12.27
N ALA A 13 -4.59 -10.58 -12.37
CA ALA A 13 -3.57 -9.65 -12.84
C ALA A 13 -2.32 -9.67 -11.95
N ALA A 14 -2.49 -9.72 -10.62
CA ALA A 14 -1.39 -9.81 -9.67
C ALA A 14 -0.53 -11.07 -9.85
N ARG A 15 -1.12 -12.16 -10.37
CA ARG A 15 -0.45 -13.45 -10.66
C ARG A 15 0.01 -13.57 -12.10
N GLY A 16 -0.13 -12.54 -12.91
CA GLY A 16 0.22 -12.60 -14.34
C GLY A 16 -0.69 -13.51 -15.17
N LEU A 17 -1.92 -13.76 -14.72
CA LEU A 17 -2.91 -14.57 -15.44
C LEU A 17 -3.74 -13.69 -16.39
N PRO A 18 -4.28 -14.25 -17.47
CA PRO A 18 -5.15 -13.51 -18.39
C PRO A 18 -6.35 -12.89 -17.68
N VAL A 19 -6.67 -11.65 -18.02
CA VAL A 19 -7.77 -10.88 -17.45
C VAL A 19 -8.67 -10.31 -18.54
N PRO A 20 -9.98 -10.10 -18.28
CA PRO A 20 -10.90 -9.51 -19.25
C PRO A 20 -10.65 -8.02 -19.50
N HIS A 21 -10.03 -7.33 -18.57
CA HIS A 21 -9.60 -5.93 -18.62
C HIS A 21 -8.50 -5.69 -17.57
N THR A 22 -7.73 -4.62 -17.72
CA THR A 22 -6.75 -4.21 -16.72
C THR A 22 -7.48 -3.72 -15.46
N PRO A 23 -7.26 -4.35 -14.28
CA PRO A 23 -7.93 -3.91 -13.06
C PRO A 23 -7.42 -2.55 -12.58
N VAL A 24 -8.34 -1.77 -11.98
CA VAL A 24 -8.07 -0.43 -11.46
C VAL A 24 -8.38 -0.34 -9.97
N TRP A 25 -7.46 0.22 -9.22
CA TRP A 25 -7.70 0.75 -7.88
C TRP A 25 -6.80 1.96 -7.64
N ILE A 26 -7.11 2.80 -6.67
CA ILE A 26 -6.36 4.03 -6.43
C ILE A 26 -6.00 4.17 -4.95
N MET A 27 -4.71 4.36 -4.66
CA MET A 27 -4.22 4.62 -3.31
C MET A 27 -4.91 5.85 -2.71
N ARG A 28 -5.48 5.70 -1.50
CA ARG A 28 -6.33 6.71 -0.81
C ARG A 28 -7.67 6.97 -1.49
N GLN A 29 -8.18 6.03 -2.28
CA GLN A 29 -9.49 6.12 -2.92
C GLN A 29 -10.64 6.36 -1.93
N ALA A 30 -10.58 5.76 -0.73
CA ALA A 30 -11.45 6.09 0.40
C ALA A 30 -10.86 7.30 1.15
N GLY A 31 -11.24 8.52 0.76
CA GLY A 31 -10.53 9.68 1.27
C GLY A 31 -11.19 11.04 1.08
N ARG A 32 -10.44 12.07 1.45
CA ARG A 32 -10.91 13.47 1.56
C ARG A 32 -11.39 14.10 0.26
N TYR A 33 -11.13 13.54 -0.90
CA TYR A 33 -11.66 14.03 -2.16
C TYR A 33 -13.17 13.68 -2.34
N LEU A 34 -13.67 12.63 -1.65
CA LEU A 34 -15.07 12.21 -1.71
C LEU A 34 -15.98 13.09 -0.82
N PRO A 35 -17.09 13.59 -1.34
CA PRO A 35 -18.05 14.36 -0.56
C PRO A 35 -18.64 13.59 0.63
N GLU A 36 -18.99 12.30 0.44
CA GLU A 36 -19.50 11.39 1.46
C GLU A 36 -18.52 11.16 2.59
N TYR A 37 -17.23 11.01 2.29
CA TYR A 37 -16.19 10.95 3.31
C TYR A 37 -16.14 12.25 4.11
N ARG A 38 -16.11 13.42 3.45
CA ARG A 38 -16.09 14.73 4.14
C ARG A 38 -17.34 14.94 5.00
N LYS A 39 -18.53 14.46 4.57
CA LYS A 39 -19.75 14.52 5.36
C LYS A 39 -19.61 13.72 6.65
N LEU A 40 -19.14 12.48 6.58
CA LEU A 40 -18.93 11.62 7.74
C LEU A 40 -17.89 12.22 8.69
N ARG A 41 -16.80 12.78 8.16
CA ARG A 41 -15.69 13.36 8.95
C ARG A 41 -16.01 14.67 9.67
N ARG A 42 -17.21 15.23 9.46
CA ARG A 42 -17.70 16.38 10.25
C ARG A 42 -18.11 15.98 11.67
N THR A 43 -18.50 14.74 11.87
CA THR A 43 -19.05 14.22 13.13
C THR A 43 -18.16 13.16 13.78
N VAL A 44 -17.22 12.57 13.03
CA VAL A 44 -16.33 11.51 13.50
C VAL A 44 -14.89 11.94 13.28
N ASP A 45 -14.05 11.92 14.32
CA ASP A 45 -12.62 12.17 14.21
C ASP A 45 -11.88 11.00 13.53
N PHE A 46 -10.58 11.21 13.19
CA PHE A 46 -9.81 10.22 12.42
C PHE A 46 -9.55 8.94 13.22
N VAL A 47 -9.19 9.07 14.48
CA VAL A 47 -8.85 7.92 15.35
C VAL A 47 -10.10 7.08 15.58
N THR A 48 -11.22 7.70 15.91
CA THR A 48 -12.51 7.02 16.03
C THR A 48 -12.89 6.31 14.72
N ALA A 49 -12.72 6.98 13.57
CA ALA A 49 -13.05 6.39 12.28
C ALA A 49 -12.22 5.14 11.94
N THR A 50 -10.94 5.11 12.32
CA THR A 50 -10.05 3.96 12.04
C THR A 50 -10.17 2.84 13.08
N ARG A 51 -10.67 3.14 14.30
CA ARG A 51 -10.80 2.17 15.41
C ARG A 51 -12.22 1.62 15.58
N THR A 52 -13.19 2.12 14.81
CA THR A 52 -14.57 1.61 14.84
C THR A 52 -14.81 0.81 13.55
N PRO A 53 -14.94 -0.53 13.64
CA PRO A 53 -14.99 -1.43 12.47
C PRO A 53 -16.08 -1.03 11.45
N GLU A 54 -17.28 -0.70 11.90
CA GLU A 54 -18.41 -0.35 11.05
C GLU A 54 -18.16 0.97 10.31
N ILE A 55 -17.50 1.93 10.96
CA ILE A 55 -17.16 3.22 10.35
C ILE A 55 -16.03 3.04 9.33
N ALA A 56 -15.00 2.28 9.67
CA ALA A 56 -13.91 1.96 8.77
C ALA A 56 -14.42 1.20 7.54
N ALA A 57 -15.28 0.20 7.72
CA ALA A 57 -15.91 -0.54 6.63
C ALA A 57 -16.75 0.37 5.73
N ARG A 58 -17.63 1.19 6.31
CA ARG A 58 -18.42 2.16 5.56
C ARG A 58 -17.57 3.10 4.71
N ILE A 59 -16.45 3.62 5.26
CA ILE A 59 -15.55 4.49 4.51
C ILE A 59 -14.86 3.71 3.39
N THR A 60 -14.40 2.49 3.67
CA THR A 60 -13.76 1.60 2.70
C THR A 60 -14.63 1.35 1.48
N LEU A 61 -15.95 1.19 1.68
CA LEU A 61 -16.91 0.87 0.62
C LEU A 61 -17.36 2.10 -0.20
N GLN A 62 -17.16 3.35 0.28
CA GLN A 62 -17.61 4.55 -0.43
C GLN A 62 -17.11 4.63 -1.89
N PRO A 63 -15.82 4.43 -2.21
CA PRO A 63 -15.37 4.46 -3.60
C PRO A 63 -15.94 3.32 -4.44
N MET A 64 -16.17 2.14 -3.85
CA MET A 64 -16.74 0.99 -4.54
C MET A 64 -18.24 1.16 -4.91
N GLN A 65 -18.94 2.01 -4.18
CA GLN A 65 -20.32 2.41 -4.48
C GLN A 65 -20.40 3.50 -5.54
N ARG A 66 -19.32 4.24 -5.75
CA ARG A 66 -19.27 5.38 -6.67
C ARG A 66 -18.62 5.05 -8.01
N PHE A 67 -17.64 4.14 -8.01
CA PHE A 67 -16.82 3.80 -9.16
C PHE A 67 -16.77 2.29 -9.37
N GLU A 68 -16.60 1.86 -10.60
CA GLU A 68 -16.42 0.44 -10.95
C GLU A 68 -14.96 -0.01 -10.73
N MET A 69 -14.40 0.26 -9.54
CA MET A 69 -13.04 -0.18 -9.19
C MET A 69 -12.99 -1.67 -8.92
N ASP A 70 -11.90 -2.33 -9.31
CA ASP A 70 -11.70 -3.79 -9.17
C ASP A 70 -11.16 -4.21 -7.81
N ALA A 71 -10.63 -3.26 -7.04
CA ALA A 71 -10.22 -3.53 -5.67
C ALA A 71 -10.54 -2.38 -4.73
N SER A 72 -10.91 -2.75 -3.52
CA SER A 72 -11.00 -1.84 -2.37
C SER A 72 -9.74 -1.96 -1.53
N ILE A 73 -9.38 -0.90 -0.80
CA ILE A 73 -8.34 -0.94 0.22
C ILE A 73 -8.92 -0.51 1.55
N LEU A 74 -8.61 -1.26 2.61
CA LEU A 74 -9.12 -0.97 3.95
C LEU A 74 -8.83 0.48 4.35
N PHE A 75 -9.81 1.18 4.90
CA PHE A 75 -9.60 2.47 5.53
C PHE A 75 -8.95 2.30 6.90
N SER A 76 -7.66 2.55 6.97
CA SER A 76 -6.83 2.46 8.16
C SER A 76 -5.65 3.44 8.03
N ASP A 77 -4.70 3.38 8.95
CA ASP A 77 -3.43 4.13 8.89
C ASP A 77 -2.24 3.21 9.15
N ILE A 78 -1.11 3.46 8.49
CA ILE A 78 0.12 2.70 8.68
C ILE A 78 0.68 2.80 10.11
N MET A 79 0.28 3.85 10.85
CA MET A 79 0.69 4.07 12.25
C MET A 79 -0.19 3.32 13.25
N THR A 80 -1.35 2.78 12.83
CA THR A 80 -2.30 2.08 13.71
C THR A 80 -1.66 1.01 14.61
N PRO A 81 -0.69 0.20 14.14
CA PRO A 81 -0.04 -0.81 14.97
C PRO A 81 0.93 -0.27 16.02
N LEU A 82 1.36 0.99 15.95
CA LEU A 82 2.46 1.50 16.79
C LEU A 82 2.05 1.75 18.24
N ASP A 83 0.82 2.23 18.47
CA ASP A 83 0.31 2.51 19.81
C ASP A 83 0.37 1.27 20.73
N PRO A 84 -0.20 0.10 20.33
CA PRO A 84 -0.04 -1.12 21.11
C PRO A 84 1.40 -1.63 21.16
N MET A 85 2.29 -1.28 20.24
CA MET A 85 3.71 -1.62 20.32
C MET A 85 4.49 -0.77 21.34
N GLY A 86 3.81 0.13 22.06
CA GLY A 86 4.38 0.99 23.10
C GLY A 86 4.86 2.35 22.60
N VAL A 87 4.39 2.78 21.41
CA VAL A 87 4.73 4.08 20.83
C VAL A 87 3.46 4.88 20.54
N SER A 88 3.14 5.84 21.42
CA SER A 88 1.97 6.71 21.28
C SER A 88 2.05 7.56 20.02
N VAL A 89 0.94 7.64 19.28
CA VAL A 89 0.81 8.42 18.05
C VAL A 89 -0.38 9.36 18.14
N ASP A 90 -0.12 10.64 18.01
CA ASP A 90 -1.14 11.70 17.85
C ASP A 90 -1.31 12.04 16.37
N PHE A 91 -2.48 12.59 16.01
CA PHE A 91 -2.78 13.09 14.66
C PHE A 91 -3.18 14.57 14.68
N LYS A 92 -2.19 15.48 14.42
CA LYS A 92 -2.40 16.95 14.49
C LYS A 92 -1.60 17.71 13.40
N PRO A 93 -2.06 17.89 12.19
CA PRO A 93 -3.00 17.15 11.36
C PRO A 93 -2.40 15.86 10.74
N GLY A 94 -1.12 15.61 10.87
CA GLY A 94 -0.39 14.39 10.50
C GLY A 94 0.05 13.63 11.75
N PRO A 95 0.73 12.48 11.59
CA PRO A 95 1.24 11.72 12.71
C PRO A 95 2.31 12.51 13.47
N VAL A 96 2.17 12.59 14.79
CA VAL A 96 3.13 13.16 15.72
C VAL A 96 3.36 12.16 16.83
N LEU A 97 4.61 11.87 17.11
CA LEU A 97 5.02 10.98 18.20
C LEU A 97 5.57 11.87 19.33
N PRO A 98 4.84 12.00 20.44
CA PRO A 98 5.29 12.84 21.58
C PRO A 98 6.63 12.40 22.15
N GLU A 99 6.89 11.10 22.09
CA GLU A 99 8.10 10.48 22.59
C GLU A 99 8.82 9.67 21.50
N PRO A 100 9.60 10.31 20.61
CA PRO A 100 10.29 9.63 19.54
C PRO A 100 11.38 8.67 20.05
N VAL A 101 11.68 7.64 19.24
CA VAL A 101 12.68 6.61 19.55
C VAL A 101 14.06 7.11 19.15
N ARG A 102 14.78 7.73 20.07
CA ARG A 102 16.09 8.38 19.80
C ARG A 102 17.26 7.80 20.59
N THR A 103 17.03 6.74 21.37
CA THR A 103 18.09 6.03 22.10
C THR A 103 17.99 4.52 21.90
N PRO A 104 19.10 3.78 22.07
CA PRO A 104 19.09 2.32 21.99
C PRO A 104 18.10 1.65 22.95
N GLU A 105 17.93 2.21 24.16
CA GLU A 105 17.02 1.69 25.18
C GLU A 105 15.56 1.80 24.70
N ARG A 106 15.16 2.96 24.16
CA ARG A 106 13.82 3.14 23.62
C ARG A 106 13.59 2.26 22.38
N ALA A 107 14.59 2.06 21.54
CA ALA A 107 14.48 1.17 20.39
C ALA A 107 14.21 -0.29 20.81
N ARG A 108 14.88 -0.74 21.92
CA ARG A 108 14.66 -2.09 22.47
C ARG A 108 13.32 -2.22 23.22
N ALA A 109 12.76 -1.13 23.70
CA ALA A 109 11.47 -1.11 24.41
C ALA A 109 10.26 -1.24 23.50
N VAL A 110 10.40 -1.06 22.17
CA VAL A 110 9.33 -1.29 21.20
C VAL A 110 9.06 -2.78 21.13
N ARG A 111 7.85 -3.20 21.56
CA ARG A 111 7.48 -4.62 21.57
C ARG A 111 6.93 -5.09 20.23
N GLU A 112 6.94 -6.39 20.00
CA GLU A 112 6.27 -6.99 18.84
C GLU A 112 4.74 -6.87 18.96
N LEU A 113 4.10 -6.72 17.81
CA LEU A 113 2.65 -6.70 17.67
C LEU A 113 2.10 -8.14 17.72
N VAL A 114 0.98 -8.30 18.43
CA VAL A 114 0.11 -9.47 18.40
C VAL A 114 -1.22 -9.03 17.79
N PRO A 115 -1.42 -9.15 16.46
CA PRO A 115 -2.49 -8.45 15.74
C PRO A 115 -3.90 -8.72 16.28
N GLU A 116 -4.18 -9.95 16.65
CA GLU A 116 -5.50 -10.38 17.13
C GLU A 116 -5.85 -9.80 18.51
N ALA A 117 -4.83 -9.55 19.35
CA ALA A 117 -5.01 -8.95 20.67
C ALA A 117 -4.89 -7.42 20.65
N ASP A 118 -4.00 -6.90 19.83
CA ASP A 118 -3.58 -5.50 19.83
C ASP A 118 -4.43 -4.59 18.93
N VAL A 119 -4.88 -5.12 17.78
CA VAL A 119 -5.66 -4.37 16.78
C VAL A 119 -6.84 -5.18 16.22
N PRO A 120 -7.67 -5.82 17.08
CA PRO A 120 -8.80 -6.65 16.66
C PRO A 120 -9.79 -5.89 15.79
N PHE A 121 -9.98 -4.60 16.06
CA PHE A 121 -10.88 -3.72 15.31
C PHE A 121 -10.52 -3.60 13.82
N VAL A 122 -9.24 -3.76 13.45
CA VAL A 122 -8.82 -3.79 12.04
C VAL A 122 -9.29 -5.07 11.36
N LEU A 123 -9.15 -6.21 12.04
CA LEU A 123 -9.57 -7.52 11.52
C LEU A 123 -11.10 -7.61 11.43
N GLU A 124 -11.80 -7.01 12.38
CA GLU A 124 -13.26 -6.88 12.36
C GLU A 124 -13.73 -6.00 11.21
N ALA A 125 -13.05 -4.86 10.95
CA ALA A 125 -13.34 -4.01 9.81
C ALA A 125 -13.16 -4.74 8.47
N ILE A 126 -12.10 -5.56 8.32
CA ILE A 126 -11.89 -6.39 7.13
C ILE A 126 -13.06 -7.35 6.93
N ARG A 127 -13.49 -8.08 7.98
CA ARG A 127 -14.64 -8.99 7.90
C ARG A 127 -15.93 -8.26 7.53
N ALA A 128 -16.16 -7.07 8.11
CA ALA A 128 -17.32 -6.24 7.79
C ALA A 128 -17.30 -5.78 6.32
N VAL A 129 -16.15 -5.31 5.82
CA VAL A 129 -16.01 -4.97 4.39
C VAL A 129 -16.27 -6.18 3.51
N ARG A 130 -15.66 -7.33 3.82
CA ARG A 130 -15.80 -8.53 2.99
C ARG A 130 -17.24 -9.01 2.86
N SER A 131 -18.04 -8.87 3.93
CA SER A 131 -19.45 -9.26 3.92
C SER A 131 -20.34 -8.38 3.02
N GLU A 132 -19.91 -7.15 2.70
CA GLU A 132 -20.69 -6.19 1.91
C GLU A 132 -20.07 -5.91 0.53
N LEU A 133 -18.77 -6.19 0.36
CA LEU A 133 -18.06 -5.96 -0.89
C LEU A 133 -18.51 -6.98 -1.95
N ARG A 134 -18.78 -6.50 -3.17
CA ARG A 134 -19.14 -7.39 -4.29
C ARG A 134 -18.08 -8.46 -4.51
N PRO A 135 -18.47 -9.71 -4.87
CA PRO A 135 -17.54 -10.85 -4.98
C PRO A 135 -16.44 -10.64 -6.02
N GLU A 136 -16.70 -9.86 -7.07
CA GLU A 136 -15.77 -9.59 -8.17
C GLU A 136 -14.66 -8.61 -7.78
N ALA A 137 -14.83 -7.86 -6.70
CA ALA A 137 -13.84 -6.89 -6.22
C ALA A 137 -12.96 -7.48 -5.13
N ALA A 138 -11.65 -7.27 -5.26
CA ALA A 138 -10.68 -7.65 -4.24
C ALA A 138 -10.67 -6.67 -3.05
N LEU A 139 -10.31 -7.16 -1.87
CA LEU A 139 -10.03 -6.34 -0.69
C LEU A 139 -8.54 -6.38 -0.38
N ILE A 140 -7.91 -5.22 -0.35
CA ILE A 140 -6.49 -5.06 -0.04
C ILE A 140 -6.33 -4.70 1.45
N GLY A 141 -5.64 -5.59 2.19
CA GLY A 141 -5.09 -5.28 3.51
C GLY A 141 -3.71 -4.63 3.36
N PHE A 142 -3.25 -3.86 4.36
CA PHE A 142 -1.95 -3.21 4.23
C PHE A 142 -1.26 -2.93 5.56
N ALA A 143 0.05 -2.64 5.46
CA ALA A 143 0.87 -2.16 6.55
C ALA A 143 1.92 -1.14 6.06
N GLY A 144 2.46 -0.35 6.97
CA GLY A 144 3.67 0.43 6.72
C GLY A 144 4.89 -0.48 6.69
N ALA A 145 5.78 -0.28 5.72
CA ALA A 145 7.03 -1.03 5.67
C ALA A 145 7.96 -0.67 6.85
N PRO A 146 8.83 -1.59 7.27
CA PRO A 146 9.68 -1.42 8.45
C PRO A 146 10.49 -0.12 8.43
N PHE A 147 11.08 0.24 7.29
CA PHE A 147 11.87 1.48 7.21
C PHE A 147 11.01 2.74 7.26
N THR A 148 9.84 2.71 6.66
CA THR A 148 8.88 3.82 6.74
C THR A 148 8.43 4.07 8.19
N LEU A 149 8.10 3.02 8.93
CA LEU A 149 7.75 3.13 10.35
C LEU A 149 8.93 3.58 11.20
N PHE A 150 10.12 3.01 10.96
CA PHE A 150 11.37 3.46 11.60
C PHE A 150 11.61 4.95 11.41
N CYS A 151 11.39 5.48 10.21
CA CYS A 151 11.53 6.91 9.94
C CYS A 151 10.60 7.74 10.84
N TYR A 152 9.33 7.40 10.94
CA TYR A 152 8.39 8.10 11.81
C TYR A 152 8.74 7.96 13.30
N LEU A 153 9.10 6.76 13.74
CA LEU A 153 9.45 6.51 15.14
C LEU A 153 10.65 7.35 15.60
N VAL A 154 11.68 7.44 14.79
CA VAL A 154 12.92 8.14 15.16
C VAL A 154 12.81 9.64 14.93
N GLU A 155 12.20 10.07 13.84
CA GLU A 155 11.99 11.50 13.56
C GLU A 155 11.01 12.13 14.55
N GLY A 156 9.95 11.40 14.92
CA GLY A 156 8.86 11.88 15.77
C GLY A 156 7.67 12.44 14.99
N GLY A 157 7.64 12.22 13.67
CA GLY A 157 6.59 12.70 12.78
C GLY A 157 7.01 12.76 11.33
N GLY A 158 6.25 13.50 10.50
CA GLY A 158 6.60 13.74 9.11
C GLY A 158 7.82 14.65 8.98
N SER A 159 8.68 14.37 8.01
CA SER A 159 9.88 15.17 7.71
C SER A 159 10.11 15.26 6.21
N LYS A 160 10.83 16.30 5.78
CA LYS A 160 11.20 16.47 4.37
C LYS A 160 12.27 15.47 3.94
N ASP A 161 13.21 15.15 4.81
CA ASP A 161 14.41 14.36 4.50
C ASP A 161 14.76 13.28 5.53
N PHE A 162 14.03 13.19 6.66
CA PHE A 162 14.25 12.25 7.75
C PHE A 162 15.72 12.20 8.21
N MET A 163 16.35 13.35 8.37
CA MET A 163 17.75 13.46 8.70
C MET A 163 18.07 12.83 10.07
N THR A 164 17.19 13.00 11.06
CA THR A 164 17.36 12.40 12.39
C THR A 164 17.32 10.87 12.30
N ALA A 165 16.33 10.30 11.59
CA ALA A 165 16.22 8.86 11.39
C ALA A 165 17.41 8.30 10.63
N ARG A 166 17.82 8.92 9.53
CA ARG A 166 18.98 8.51 8.74
C ARG A 166 20.30 8.65 9.49
N SER A 167 20.42 9.61 10.38
CA SER A 167 21.58 9.79 11.26
C SER A 167 21.60 8.71 12.36
N PHE A 168 20.46 8.41 12.98
CA PHE A 168 20.33 7.36 13.99
C PHE A 168 20.72 5.99 13.42
N LEU A 169 20.28 5.67 12.19
CA LEU A 169 20.66 4.44 11.49
C LEU A 169 22.17 4.24 11.40
N ARG A 170 22.96 5.33 11.35
CA ARG A 170 24.42 5.28 11.27
C ARG A 170 25.12 5.32 12.61
N ARG A 171 24.59 6.11 13.55
CA ARG A 171 25.19 6.25 14.89
C ARG A 171 24.92 5.04 15.78
N GLU A 172 23.72 4.44 15.61
CA GLU A 172 23.23 3.33 16.44
C GLU A 172 22.81 2.15 15.54
N PRO A 173 23.75 1.55 14.78
CA PRO A 173 23.40 0.56 13.76
C PRO A 173 22.78 -0.71 14.35
N GLU A 174 23.22 -1.17 15.52
CA GLU A 174 22.69 -2.36 16.18
C GLU A 174 21.28 -2.14 16.70
N ALA A 175 21.04 -1.01 17.36
CA ALA A 175 19.71 -0.64 17.85
C ALA A 175 18.73 -0.41 16.70
N SER A 176 19.20 0.22 15.63
CA SER A 176 18.42 0.41 14.40
C SER A 176 18.04 -0.90 13.74
N GLN A 177 18.99 -1.85 13.63
CA GLN A 177 18.73 -3.16 13.05
C GLN A 177 17.77 -3.98 13.91
N ALA A 178 17.88 -3.91 15.23
CA ALA A 178 16.96 -4.57 16.15
C ALA A 178 15.54 -4.01 16.00
N LEU A 179 15.38 -2.68 15.97
CA LEU A 179 14.09 -2.02 15.79
C LEU A 179 13.47 -2.35 14.42
N LEU A 180 14.26 -2.28 13.33
CA LEU A 180 13.80 -2.64 11.99
C LEU A 180 13.30 -4.10 11.92
N ARG A 181 13.99 -5.05 12.58
CA ARG A 181 13.55 -6.45 12.66
C ARG A 181 12.25 -6.60 13.46
N THR A 182 12.13 -5.92 14.60
CA THR A 182 10.88 -5.92 15.40
C THR A 182 9.71 -5.41 14.55
N LEU A 183 9.89 -4.30 13.82
CA LEU A 183 8.89 -3.76 12.90
C LEU A 183 8.59 -4.73 11.76
N GLY A 184 9.63 -5.34 11.15
CA GLY A 184 9.47 -6.30 10.05
C GLY A 184 8.64 -7.51 10.44
N ARG A 185 8.96 -8.16 11.57
CA ARG A 185 8.19 -9.30 12.09
C ARG A 185 6.77 -8.94 12.45
N SER A 186 6.60 -7.77 13.10
CA SER A 186 5.26 -7.27 13.49
C SER A 186 4.38 -7.00 12.28
N MET A 187 4.89 -6.32 11.26
CA MET A 187 4.12 -5.99 10.06
C MET A 187 3.86 -7.22 9.19
N ALA A 188 4.78 -8.17 9.14
CA ALA A 188 4.53 -9.43 8.45
C ALA A 188 3.37 -10.22 9.08
N ARG A 189 3.38 -10.40 10.42
CA ARG A 189 2.27 -11.04 11.15
C ARG A 189 0.95 -10.27 10.98
N TYR A 190 1.02 -8.95 10.96
CA TYR A 190 -0.16 -8.11 10.76
C TYR A 190 -0.77 -8.29 9.37
N LEU A 191 0.05 -8.42 8.32
CA LEU A 191 -0.45 -8.73 6.98
C LEU A 191 -1.07 -10.14 6.90
N VAL A 192 -0.45 -11.14 7.53
CA VAL A 192 -1.01 -12.50 7.61
C VAL A 192 -2.36 -12.50 8.33
N ALA A 193 -2.47 -11.78 9.45
CA ALA A 193 -3.74 -11.67 10.18
C ALA A 193 -4.83 -10.97 9.35
N GLN A 194 -4.47 -9.95 8.55
CA GLN A 194 -5.41 -9.28 7.65
C GLN A 194 -5.89 -10.22 6.53
N ALA A 195 -4.99 -11.01 5.94
CA ALA A 195 -5.36 -12.06 4.97
C ALA A 195 -6.31 -13.09 5.60
N GLY A 196 -5.98 -13.59 6.80
CA GLY A 196 -6.83 -14.52 7.57
C GLY A 196 -8.18 -13.92 7.97
N ALA A 197 -8.32 -12.61 8.02
CA ALA A 197 -9.58 -11.92 8.27
C ALA A 197 -10.44 -11.72 6.99
N GLY A 198 -9.90 -12.01 5.80
CA GLY A 198 -10.61 -11.96 4.51
C GLY A 198 -10.11 -10.89 3.53
N ALA A 199 -8.89 -10.39 3.70
CA ALA A 199 -8.25 -9.61 2.64
C ALA A 199 -7.77 -10.55 1.52
N ASP A 200 -8.05 -10.19 0.25
CA ASP A 200 -7.71 -10.96 -0.95
C ASP A 200 -6.27 -10.67 -1.43
N ALA A 201 -5.70 -9.57 -1.00
CA ALA A 201 -4.30 -9.20 -1.24
C ALA A 201 -3.76 -8.39 -0.06
N VAL A 202 -2.44 -8.38 0.11
CA VAL A 202 -1.78 -7.60 1.17
C VAL A 202 -0.67 -6.72 0.62
N MET A 203 -0.52 -5.51 1.17
CA MET A 203 0.41 -4.51 0.65
C MET A 203 1.29 -3.88 1.72
N LEU A 204 2.59 -3.76 1.42
CA LEU A 204 3.55 -2.99 2.22
C LEU A 204 3.85 -1.64 1.57
N PHE A 205 3.55 -0.55 2.29
CA PHE A 205 3.85 0.82 1.86
C PHE A 205 5.20 1.28 2.41
N ASP A 206 6.21 1.40 1.54
CA ASP A 206 7.52 1.93 1.90
C ASP A 206 7.73 3.36 1.34
N SER A 207 7.04 4.29 1.97
CA SER A 207 6.95 5.68 1.52
C SER A 207 8.29 6.42 1.53
N TRP A 208 9.26 5.97 2.32
CA TRP A 208 10.50 6.69 2.58
C TRP A 208 11.78 5.95 2.15
N VAL A 209 11.67 4.73 1.64
CA VAL A 209 12.83 3.92 1.24
C VAL A 209 13.67 4.58 0.15
N GLY A 210 13.05 5.34 -0.74
CA GLY A 210 13.76 6.10 -1.79
C GLY A 210 14.72 7.19 -1.27
N MET A 211 14.73 7.48 0.03
CA MET A 211 15.72 8.36 0.66
C MET A 211 17.04 7.67 0.99
N LEU A 212 17.11 6.36 0.83
CA LEU A 212 18.32 5.59 1.06
C LEU A 212 19.13 5.42 -0.21
N GLY A 213 20.45 5.51 -0.06
CA GLY A 213 21.35 5.00 -1.09
C GLY A 213 21.37 3.45 -1.10
N PRO A 214 21.77 2.82 -2.23
CA PRO A 214 21.74 1.36 -2.38
C PRO A 214 22.52 0.59 -1.31
N GLU A 215 23.63 1.11 -0.82
CA GLU A 215 24.42 0.48 0.25
C GLU A 215 23.65 0.42 1.57
N SER A 216 23.07 1.55 2.00
CA SER A 216 22.27 1.60 3.24
C SER A 216 21.04 0.71 3.14
N TYR A 217 20.38 0.69 1.97
CA TYR A 217 19.26 -0.20 1.70
C TYR A 217 19.66 -1.67 1.87
N ARG A 218 20.73 -2.13 1.17
CA ARG A 218 21.20 -3.52 1.26
C ARG A 218 21.63 -3.92 2.67
N ARG A 219 22.23 -2.99 3.41
CA ARG A 219 22.69 -3.25 4.77
C ARG A 219 21.55 -3.36 5.78
N PHE A 220 20.60 -2.44 5.77
CA PHE A 220 19.65 -2.26 6.86
C PHE A 220 18.23 -2.72 6.53
N VAL A 221 17.77 -2.52 5.30
CA VAL A 221 16.36 -2.70 4.95
C VAL A 221 16.11 -4.01 4.23
N HIS A 222 16.90 -4.33 3.21
CA HIS A 222 16.73 -5.52 2.40
C HIS A 222 16.66 -6.84 3.20
N PRO A 223 17.54 -7.13 4.19
CA PRO A 223 17.46 -8.36 4.96
C PRO A 223 16.16 -8.46 5.78
N VAL A 224 15.67 -7.32 6.29
CA VAL A 224 14.42 -7.25 7.06
C VAL A 224 13.20 -7.50 6.17
N LEU A 225 13.18 -6.91 4.98
CA LEU A 225 12.11 -7.14 4.00
C LEU A 225 12.09 -8.60 3.53
N LYS A 226 13.26 -9.19 3.28
CA LYS A 226 13.36 -10.59 2.88
C LYS A 226 12.77 -11.53 3.94
N GLU A 227 13.09 -11.32 5.21
CA GLU A 227 12.52 -12.06 6.35
C GLU A 227 11.00 -11.81 6.47
N ALA A 228 10.57 -10.56 6.32
CA ALA A 228 9.16 -10.19 6.41
C ALA A 228 8.33 -10.84 5.29
N PHE A 229 8.77 -10.77 4.04
CA PHE A 229 8.06 -11.39 2.92
C PHE A 229 8.03 -12.91 3.01
N ALA A 230 9.12 -13.55 3.45
CA ALA A 230 9.13 -15.00 3.73
C ALA A 230 8.09 -15.38 4.79
N THR A 231 7.93 -14.56 5.84
CA THR A 231 6.91 -14.77 6.87
C THR A 231 5.50 -14.62 6.31
N VAL A 232 5.26 -13.59 5.48
CA VAL A 232 3.94 -13.39 4.84
C VAL A 232 3.62 -14.56 3.93
N ARG A 233 4.56 -14.98 3.09
CA ARG A 233 4.41 -16.08 2.15
C ARG A 233 4.13 -17.42 2.85
N ALA A 234 4.73 -17.67 4.01
CA ALA A 234 4.46 -18.85 4.81
C ALA A 234 3.08 -18.83 5.49
N GLY A 235 2.47 -17.66 5.65
CA GLY A 235 1.19 -17.47 6.37
C GLY A 235 -0.03 -17.23 5.48
N THR A 236 0.15 -16.99 4.16
CA THR A 236 -0.96 -16.74 3.24
C THR A 236 -0.58 -16.97 1.78
N ASP A 237 -1.56 -17.38 0.97
CA ASP A 237 -1.45 -17.50 -0.49
C ASP A 237 -1.92 -16.22 -1.23
N CYS A 238 -2.35 -15.19 -0.50
CA CYS A 238 -2.77 -13.93 -1.10
C CYS A 238 -1.63 -13.27 -1.86
N PRO A 239 -1.89 -12.58 -2.99
CA PRO A 239 -0.92 -11.73 -3.65
C PRO A 239 -0.32 -10.71 -2.70
N VAL A 240 1.02 -10.58 -2.74
CA VAL A 240 1.79 -9.65 -1.92
C VAL A 240 2.30 -8.51 -2.78
N ILE A 241 1.98 -7.28 -2.38
CA ILE A 241 2.31 -6.05 -3.11
C ILE A 241 3.34 -5.25 -2.29
N TYR A 242 4.38 -4.75 -2.95
CA TYR A 242 5.33 -3.85 -2.33
C TYR A 242 5.41 -2.52 -3.07
N PHE A 243 5.29 -1.41 -2.35
CA PHE A 243 5.39 -0.06 -2.89
C PHE A 243 6.61 0.70 -2.34
N PRO A 244 7.78 0.59 -2.99
CA PRO A 244 8.97 1.36 -2.66
C PRO A 244 8.92 2.75 -3.31
N ASN A 245 8.21 3.69 -2.70
CA ASN A 245 8.06 5.04 -3.24
C ASN A 245 9.42 5.70 -3.50
N ARG A 246 9.61 6.24 -4.72
CA ARG A 246 10.87 6.80 -5.23
C ARG A 246 12.05 5.82 -5.15
N GLY A 247 11.74 4.53 -5.13
CA GLY A 247 12.71 3.44 -5.02
C GLY A 247 13.41 3.07 -6.32
N GLY A 248 13.24 3.81 -7.41
CA GLY A 248 13.75 3.47 -8.73
C GLY A 248 15.24 3.12 -8.79
N ALA A 249 16.08 3.80 -7.98
CA ALA A 249 17.51 3.51 -7.87
C ALA A 249 17.82 2.21 -7.09
N LEU A 250 16.86 1.65 -6.37
CA LEU A 250 17.01 0.49 -5.50
C LEU A 250 16.47 -0.81 -6.11
N LEU A 251 15.67 -0.73 -7.18
CA LEU A 251 14.91 -1.87 -7.75
C LEU A 251 15.81 -3.07 -8.06
N SER A 252 17.01 -2.86 -8.59
CA SER A 252 17.93 -3.97 -8.87
C SER A 252 18.37 -4.73 -7.59
N SER A 253 18.31 -4.08 -6.43
CA SER A 253 18.58 -4.71 -5.14
C SER A 253 17.33 -5.34 -4.50
N MET A 254 16.19 -5.29 -5.17
CA MET A 254 14.90 -5.84 -4.72
C MET A 254 14.48 -7.10 -5.51
N ARG A 255 15.28 -7.52 -6.48
CA ARG A 255 14.95 -8.65 -7.39
C ARG A 255 14.66 -9.97 -6.67
N ASP A 256 15.32 -10.23 -5.58
CA ASP A 256 15.23 -11.47 -4.81
C ASP A 256 14.23 -11.40 -3.65
N LEU A 257 13.45 -10.31 -3.55
CA LEU A 257 12.35 -10.23 -2.60
C LEU A 257 11.16 -11.05 -3.12
N ASP A 258 10.54 -11.82 -2.25
CA ASP A 258 9.44 -12.73 -2.59
C ASP A 258 8.09 -12.02 -2.46
N MET A 259 7.72 -11.29 -3.54
CA MET A 259 6.39 -10.69 -3.69
C MET A 259 5.89 -10.86 -5.13
N ASP A 260 4.58 -10.71 -5.33
CA ASP A 260 3.93 -10.89 -6.63
C ASP A 260 3.93 -9.61 -7.45
N VAL A 261 3.72 -8.46 -6.78
CA VAL A 261 3.50 -7.18 -7.45
C VAL A 261 4.44 -6.11 -6.91
N PHE A 262 5.15 -5.42 -7.81
CA PHE A 262 5.79 -4.14 -7.50
C PHE A 262 4.88 -2.98 -7.89
N ALA A 263 4.56 -2.12 -6.92
CA ALA A 263 3.93 -0.85 -7.22
C ALA A 263 5.01 0.20 -7.51
N VAL A 264 4.85 0.89 -8.63
CA VAL A 264 5.83 1.84 -9.17
C VAL A 264 5.28 3.25 -9.06
N ASP A 265 6.09 4.20 -8.59
CA ASP A 265 5.72 5.61 -8.61
C ASP A 265 5.85 6.23 -10.02
N TRP A 266 5.22 7.39 -10.23
CA TRP A 266 5.15 8.03 -11.56
C TRP A 266 6.48 8.57 -12.11
N THR A 267 7.56 8.52 -11.33
CA THR A 267 8.88 9.06 -11.76
C THR A 267 9.68 8.11 -12.61
N LEU A 268 9.24 6.85 -12.74
CA LEU A 268 9.91 5.81 -13.49
C LEU A 268 8.92 5.07 -14.39
N PRO A 269 9.13 5.01 -15.73
CA PRO A 269 8.32 4.19 -16.63
C PRO A 269 8.26 2.71 -16.21
N LEU A 270 7.10 2.06 -16.41
CA LEU A 270 6.87 0.67 -16.00
C LEU A 270 7.83 -0.30 -16.69
N HIS A 271 8.03 -0.17 -18.01
CA HIS A 271 8.98 -1.04 -18.75
C HIS A 271 10.41 -0.92 -18.19
N ARG A 272 10.83 0.26 -17.71
CA ARG A 272 12.14 0.45 -17.09
C ARG A 272 12.20 -0.14 -15.68
N ALA A 273 11.09 -0.09 -14.95
CA ALA A 273 11.00 -0.74 -13.65
C ALA A 273 11.10 -2.26 -13.80
N ASP A 274 10.36 -2.83 -14.76
CA ASP A 274 10.41 -4.26 -15.08
C ASP A 274 11.83 -4.72 -15.45
N ALA A 275 12.50 -4.02 -16.35
CA ALA A 275 13.88 -4.34 -16.73
C ALA A 275 14.85 -4.30 -15.54
N ARG A 276 14.69 -3.33 -14.60
CA ARG A 276 15.51 -3.25 -13.38
C ARG A 276 15.21 -4.36 -12.40
N LEU A 277 13.97 -4.83 -12.34
CA LEU A 277 13.52 -5.94 -11.49
C LEU A 277 13.88 -7.31 -12.05
N GLY A 278 14.21 -7.39 -13.35
CA GLY A 278 14.57 -8.63 -14.04
C GLY A 278 13.41 -9.33 -14.72
N GLY A 279 12.27 -8.68 -14.83
CA GLY A 279 11.07 -9.21 -15.52
C GLY A 279 10.28 -10.25 -14.72
N GLY A 280 9.16 -10.68 -15.29
CA GLY A 280 8.40 -11.85 -14.82
C GLY A 280 7.47 -11.62 -13.63
N ARG A 281 7.31 -10.37 -13.17
CA ARG A 281 6.36 -10.01 -12.11
C ARG A 281 5.32 -9.03 -12.60
N ALA A 282 4.16 -9.05 -11.96
CA ALA A 282 3.17 -8.01 -12.21
C ALA A 282 3.65 -6.66 -11.67
N LEU A 283 3.35 -5.59 -12.41
CA LEU A 283 3.58 -4.22 -11.95
C LEU A 283 2.26 -3.50 -11.71
N GLN A 284 2.28 -2.60 -10.73
CA GLN A 284 1.16 -1.74 -10.39
C GLN A 284 1.54 -0.28 -10.56
N GLY A 285 0.66 0.50 -11.16
CA GLY A 285 0.82 1.94 -11.33
C GLY A 285 0.55 2.37 -12.76
N ASN A 286 1.09 3.53 -13.22
CA ASN A 286 1.78 4.50 -12.37
C ASN A 286 1.50 5.93 -12.85
N LEU A 287 0.21 6.21 -13.13
CA LEU A 287 -0.19 7.54 -13.58
C LEU A 287 0.20 8.61 -12.55
N ASP A 288 0.75 9.74 -12.99
CA ASP A 288 1.02 10.89 -12.11
C ASP A 288 -0.31 11.38 -11.52
N PRO A 289 -0.47 11.47 -10.19
CA PRO A 289 -1.67 12.03 -9.57
C PRO A 289 -2.01 13.44 -10.03
N ALA A 290 -1.05 14.20 -10.53
CA ALA A 290 -1.25 15.55 -11.04
C ALA A 290 -2.09 15.58 -12.33
N GLU A 291 -2.13 14.51 -13.11
CA GLU A 291 -2.93 14.43 -14.35
C GLU A 291 -4.45 14.54 -14.07
N LEU A 292 -4.88 14.17 -12.87
CA LEU A 292 -6.28 14.34 -12.44
C LEU A 292 -6.72 15.81 -12.29
N PHE A 293 -5.82 16.77 -12.42
CA PHE A 293 -6.10 18.22 -12.43
C PHE A 293 -6.09 18.81 -13.83
N GLY A 294 -5.68 18.02 -14.84
CA GLY A 294 -5.66 18.43 -16.24
C GLY A 294 -7.05 18.35 -16.89
N PRO A 295 -7.17 18.84 -18.13
CA PRO A 295 -8.37 18.64 -18.92
C PRO A 295 -8.60 17.15 -19.19
N PRO A 296 -9.87 16.71 -19.38
CA PRO A 296 -10.21 15.30 -19.53
C PRO A 296 -9.41 14.58 -20.63
N GLU A 297 -9.24 15.21 -21.79
CA GLU A 297 -8.49 14.66 -22.93
C GLU A 297 -7.01 14.41 -22.61
N ALA A 298 -6.38 15.28 -21.82
CA ALA A 298 -4.98 15.09 -21.40
C ALA A 298 -4.87 13.95 -20.38
N LEU A 299 -5.79 13.87 -19.43
CA LEU A 299 -5.87 12.76 -18.47
C LEU A 299 -5.98 11.40 -19.19
N LEU A 300 -6.89 11.29 -20.17
CA LEU A 300 -7.11 10.05 -20.90
C LEU A 300 -5.90 9.69 -21.78
N ALA A 301 -5.27 10.67 -22.42
CA ALA A 301 -4.03 10.46 -23.18
C ALA A 301 -2.86 10.00 -22.27
N ALA A 302 -2.76 10.55 -21.06
CA ALA A 302 -1.76 10.09 -20.07
C ALA A 302 -2.05 8.67 -19.58
N ALA A 303 -3.31 8.31 -19.40
CA ALA A 303 -3.71 6.93 -19.08
C ALA A 303 -3.36 5.95 -20.22
N ASP A 304 -3.63 6.31 -21.48
CA ASP A 304 -3.24 5.52 -22.65
C ASP A 304 -1.71 5.32 -22.72
N ALA A 305 -0.93 6.34 -22.37
CA ALA A 305 0.53 6.22 -22.33
C ALA A 305 1.02 5.23 -21.27
N VAL A 306 0.38 5.20 -20.07
CA VAL A 306 0.69 4.20 -19.03
C VAL A 306 0.30 2.80 -19.49
N LEU A 307 -0.86 2.63 -20.14
CA LEU A 307 -1.30 1.34 -20.66
C LEU A 307 -0.36 0.82 -21.75
N ALA A 308 0.07 1.69 -22.66
CA ALA A 308 1.06 1.33 -23.69
C ALA A 308 2.42 0.96 -23.09
N ASP A 309 2.86 1.67 -22.03
CA ASP A 309 4.12 1.36 -21.31
C ASP A 309 4.05 0.03 -20.54
N ALA A 310 2.85 -0.45 -20.26
CA ALA A 310 2.61 -1.73 -19.59
C ALA A 310 2.47 -2.92 -20.56
N GLU A 311 2.47 -2.69 -21.88
CA GLU A 311 2.38 -3.77 -22.86
C GLU A 311 3.56 -4.75 -22.73
N GLY A 312 3.26 -6.04 -22.70
CA GLY A 312 4.26 -7.10 -22.54
C GLY A 312 4.73 -7.38 -21.13
N LEU A 313 4.24 -6.67 -20.11
CA LEU A 313 4.46 -7.03 -18.71
C LEU A 313 3.78 -8.37 -18.37
N ALA A 314 4.32 -9.09 -17.39
CA ALA A 314 3.73 -10.33 -16.89
C ALA A 314 2.30 -10.15 -16.35
N GLY A 315 2.01 -8.98 -15.78
CA GLY A 315 0.69 -8.53 -15.32
C GLY A 315 0.70 -7.05 -15.04
N HIS A 316 -0.46 -6.38 -15.20
CA HIS A 316 -0.60 -4.96 -14.92
C HIS A 316 -1.84 -4.67 -14.08
N ILE A 317 -1.67 -3.90 -13.01
CA ILE A 317 -2.73 -3.31 -12.20
C ILE A 317 -2.63 -1.80 -12.38
N PHE A 318 -3.60 -1.18 -13.02
CA PHE A 318 -3.59 0.27 -13.19
C PHE A 318 -3.86 0.98 -11.87
N SER A 319 -3.03 1.94 -11.54
CA SER A 319 -3.19 2.80 -10.37
C SER A 319 -2.47 4.13 -10.60
N LEU A 320 -2.67 5.09 -9.68
CA LEU A 320 -1.79 6.26 -9.62
C LEU A 320 -0.42 5.84 -9.06
N GLY A 321 0.63 6.56 -9.44
CA GLY A 321 1.97 6.39 -8.89
C GLY A 321 2.12 6.85 -7.43
N HIS A 322 1.09 7.41 -6.82
CA HIS A 322 0.97 7.77 -5.40
C HIS A 322 -0.49 7.97 -5.02
N GLY A 323 -0.77 8.28 -3.75
CA GLY A 323 -2.11 8.55 -3.27
C GLY A 323 -2.78 9.76 -3.93
N ILE A 324 -4.07 9.62 -4.21
CA ILE A 324 -4.89 10.70 -4.78
C ILE A 324 -4.91 11.95 -3.90
N ASP A 325 -4.84 13.12 -4.51
CA ASP A 325 -4.92 14.40 -3.78
C ASP A 325 -6.37 14.69 -3.32
N ARG A 326 -6.49 15.30 -2.15
CA ARG A 326 -7.78 15.65 -1.52
C ARG A 326 -8.63 16.64 -2.33
N ARG A 327 -8.03 17.33 -3.31
CA ARG A 327 -8.69 18.34 -4.15
C ARG A 327 -9.18 17.77 -5.48
N THR A 328 -8.86 16.50 -5.76
CA THR A 328 -9.27 15.86 -7.02
C THR A 328 -10.80 15.87 -7.18
N ASP A 329 -11.26 16.15 -8.39
CA ASP A 329 -12.65 15.98 -8.76
C ASP A 329 -12.99 14.50 -8.90
N PRO A 330 -13.99 13.97 -8.16
CA PRO A 330 -14.43 12.58 -8.33
C PRO A 330 -14.88 12.25 -9.76
N GLY A 331 -15.34 13.23 -10.56
CA GLY A 331 -15.69 13.03 -11.95
C GLY A 331 -14.50 12.64 -12.83
N GLN A 332 -13.31 13.16 -12.53
CA GLN A 332 -12.08 12.74 -13.24
C GLN A 332 -11.70 11.30 -12.90
N VAL A 333 -11.92 10.88 -11.64
CA VAL A 333 -11.69 9.49 -11.22
C VAL A 333 -12.63 8.53 -11.96
N ALA A 334 -13.92 8.86 -12.06
CA ALA A 334 -14.88 8.06 -12.81
C ALA A 334 -14.43 7.89 -14.27
N ARG A 335 -14.13 9.02 -14.96
CA ARG A 335 -13.64 8.99 -16.35
C ARG A 335 -12.40 8.12 -16.52
N LEU A 336 -11.45 8.21 -15.59
CA LEU A 336 -10.22 7.43 -15.65
C LEU A 336 -10.50 5.93 -15.54
N VAL A 337 -11.34 5.51 -14.58
CA VAL A 337 -11.69 4.09 -14.37
C VAL A 337 -12.42 3.53 -15.59
N ASP A 338 -13.47 4.25 -16.06
CA ASP A 338 -14.25 3.85 -17.24
C ASP A 338 -13.35 3.72 -18.47
N HIS A 339 -12.48 4.70 -18.71
CA HIS A 339 -11.54 4.71 -19.83
C HIS A 339 -10.58 3.52 -19.82
N VAL A 340 -9.94 3.24 -18.68
CA VAL A 340 -9.00 2.11 -18.55
C VAL A 340 -9.71 0.79 -18.86
N HIS A 341 -10.92 0.58 -18.32
CA HIS A 341 -11.71 -0.61 -18.60
C HIS A 341 -12.10 -0.74 -20.07
N GLU A 342 -12.58 0.35 -20.71
CA GLU A 342 -12.95 0.37 -22.12
C GLU A 342 -11.76 0.06 -23.02
N ARG A 343 -10.61 0.69 -22.75
CA ARG A 343 -9.39 0.55 -23.57
C ARG A 343 -8.75 -0.84 -23.50
N THR A 344 -8.94 -1.54 -22.37
CA THR A 344 -8.28 -2.82 -22.11
C THR A 344 -9.23 -4.02 -22.17
N ARG A 345 -10.53 -3.79 -22.45
CA ARG A 345 -11.52 -4.86 -22.57
C ARG A 345 -11.13 -5.83 -23.68
N ALA A 346 -10.95 -7.10 -23.32
CA ALA A 346 -10.76 -8.16 -24.30
C ALA A 346 -11.97 -8.18 -25.25
N GLY A 347 -11.70 -8.17 -26.55
CA GLY A 347 -12.77 -8.32 -27.55
C GLY A 347 -13.56 -9.61 -27.32
N PRO A 348 -14.80 -9.70 -27.81
CA PRO A 348 -15.54 -10.96 -27.79
C PRO A 348 -14.71 -11.99 -28.54
N GLY A 349 -14.25 -13.05 -27.84
CA GLY A 349 -13.49 -14.17 -28.39
C GLY A 349 -14.35 -15.03 -29.28
#